data_94af1721765c0796215cdd6952cbc4ab
#
_entry.id   94af1721765c0796215cdd6952cbc4ab
#
_cell.length_a   1.000
_cell.length_b   1.000
_cell.length_c   1.000
_cell.angle_alpha   90.00
_cell.angle_beta   90.00
_cell.angle_gamma   90.00
#
_symmetry.space_group_name_H-M   'P 1'
#
loop_
_entity.id
_entity.type
_entity.pdbx_description
1 polymer ?
#
loop_
_entity_poly.entity_id
_entity_poly.type
_entity_poly.pdbx_seq_one_letter_code
_entity_poly.pdbx_strand_id
1 'polypeptide(L)'
;MEKVIEFIHELYDSMRLYFENNNYVGESKLRLFVNEYNTLHSTEIEYHSGINRHAIVLEDYVVKFDLRDTSESYFGGCEREAKGYEFACEHDMEYLFAPVTKYDYKGKTFYIMPRVEYVNEELDDSVLYEELSDEERNFLENYFDDLHSGNFGFNAFGEVKIFDYACFFKDGVQTFKA
;
A
#
# COMPACT_ATOMS: atom_id res chain seq x y z
N MET A 1 5.67 12.09 9.44
CA MET A 1 4.96 12.63 8.25
C MET A 1 5.80 13.65 7.46
N GLU A 2 6.40 14.68 8.06
CA GLU A 2 7.21 15.69 7.35
C GLU A 2 8.33 15.08 6.51
N LYS A 3 9.15 14.21 7.10
CA LYS A 3 10.22 13.47 6.39
C LYS A 3 9.73 12.64 5.19
N VAL A 4 8.51 12.08 5.27
CA VAL A 4 7.91 11.31 4.17
C VAL A 4 7.54 12.22 3.02
N ILE A 5 7.02 13.41 3.32
CA ILE A 5 6.68 14.42 2.30
C ILE A 5 7.94 14.93 1.61
N GLU A 6 9.01 15.21 2.35
CA GLU A 6 10.30 15.60 1.80
C GLU A 6 10.85 14.50 0.86
N PHE A 7 10.81 13.24 1.30
CA PHE A 7 11.19 12.10 0.47
C PHE A 7 10.38 12.02 -0.83
N ILE A 8 9.06 12.19 -0.76
CA ILE A 8 8.20 12.19 -1.95
C ILE A 8 8.57 13.31 -2.92
N HIS A 9 8.90 14.50 -2.41
CA HIS A 9 9.35 15.61 -3.24
C HIS A 9 10.65 15.28 -3.97
N GLU A 10 11.64 14.74 -3.26
CA GLU A 10 12.92 14.34 -3.84
C GLU A 10 12.76 13.21 -4.87
N LEU A 11 11.94 12.21 -4.55
CA LEU A 11 11.60 11.12 -5.47
C LEU A 11 10.97 11.69 -6.75
N TYR A 12 9.96 12.54 -6.61
CA TYR A 12 9.28 13.12 -7.77
C TYR A 12 10.25 13.96 -8.62
N ASP A 13 11.00 14.86 -8.01
CA ASP A 13 11.89 15.75 -8.75
C ASP A 13 13.03 14.99 -9.45
N SER A 14 13.55 13.92 -8.84
CA SER A 14 14.54 13.02 -9.46
C SER A 14 13.96 12.22 -10.62
N MET A 15 12.67 11.86 -10.54
CA MET A 15 11.97 11.04 -11.52
C MET A 15 11.01 11.84 -12.41
N ARG A 16 11.09 13.16 -12.37
CA ARG A 16 10.14 14.10 -12.98
C ARG A 16 9.77 13.79 -14.43
N LEU A 17 10.75 13.53 -15.28
CA LEU A 17 10.51 13.22 -16.69
C LEU A 17 9.67 11.97 -16.93
N TYR A 18 9.65 11.06 -15.96
CA TYR A 18 8.83 9.84 -16.02
C TYR A 18 7.40 10.12 -15.54
N PHE A 19 7.24 10.84 -14.44
CA PHE A 19 5.92 11.19 -13.92
C PHE A 19 5.15 12.13 -14.84
N GLU A 20 5.80 13.16 -15.41
CA GLU A 20 5.16 14.15 -16.28
C GLU A 20 4.74 13.58 -17.65
N ASN A 21 5.44 12.58 -18.16
CA ASN A 21 5.17 12.02 -19.49
C ASN A 21 4.33 10.73 -19.46
N ASN A 22 3.77 10.34 -18.30
CA ASN A 22 3.09 9.08 -18.09
C ASN A 22 3.90 7.88 -18.59
N ASN A 23 5.22 8.02 -18.67
CA ASN A 23 6.10 6.96 -19.07
C ASN A 23 6.19 5.93 -17.94
N TYR A 24 6.29 4.67 -18.34
CA TYR A 24 6.58 3.59 -17.42
C TYR A 24 7.89 3.88 -16.67
N VAL A 25 7.79 4.05 -15.35
CA VAL A 25 8.97 4.16 -14.50
C VAL A 25 9.54 2.76 -14.34
N GLY A 26 10.58 2.46 -15.10
CA GLY A 26 11.21 1.14 -15.02
C GLY A 26 11.77 0.87 -13.63
N GLU A 27 11.52 -0.34 -13.14
CA GLU A 27 12.01 -0.84 -11.85
C GLU A 27 13.50 -0.54 -11.61
N SER A 28 14.34 -0.73 -12.62
CA SER A 28 15.79 -0.49 -12.54
C SER A 28 16.13 0.95 -12.15
N LYS A 29 15.33 1.93 -12.58
CA LYS A 29 15.59 3.34 -12.27
C LYS A 29 15.15 3.71 -10.86
N LEU A 30 14.05 3.12 -10.38
CA LEU A 30 13.63 3.28 -9.00
C LEU A 30 14.61 2.61 -8.03
N ARG A 31 15.12 1.44 -8.37
CA ARG A 31 16.19 0.79 -7.59
C ARG A 31 17.45 1.66 -7.54
N LEU A 32 17.84 2.25 -8.68
CA LEU A 32 19.00 3.14 -8.71
C LEU A 32 18.77 4.37 -7.83
N PHE A 33 17.61 5.03 -7.95
CA PHE A 33 17.24 6.17 -7.10
C PHE A 33 17.31 5.80 -5.62
N VAL A 34 16.71 4.68 -5.21
CA VAL A 34 16.71 4.23 -3.81
C VAL A 34 18.13 3.98 -3.31
N ASN A 35 18.99 3.36 -4.11
CA ASN A 35 20.40 3.11 -3.75
C ASN A 35 21.19 4.43 -3.61
N GLU A 36 20.98 5.38 -4.51
CA GLU A 36 21.62 6.70 -4.45
C GLU A 36 21.13 7.49 -3.22
N TYR A 37 19.82 7.46 -2.95
CA TYR A 37 19.21 8.07 -1.79
C TYR A 37 19.78 7.51 -0.48
N ASN A 38 19.82 6.19 -0.36
CA ASN A 38 20.39 5.51 0.80
C ASN A 38 21.86 5.93 1.03
N THR A 39 22.64 6.02 -0.04
CA THR A 39 24.04 6.43 0.03
C THR A 39 24.17 7.89 0.50
N LEU A 40 23.34 8.79 -0.05
CA LEU A 40 23.43 10.22 0.22
C LEU A 40 22.95 10.58 1.65
N HIS A 41 21.89 9.93 2.11
CA HIS A 41 21.24 10.25 3.39
C HIS A 41 21.60 9.26 4.51
N SER A 42 22.44 8.25 4.24
CA SER A 42 22.79 7.18 5.19
C SER A 42 21.54 6.48 5.76
N THR A 43 20.58 6.15 4.89
CA THR A 43 19.33 5.46 5.22
C THR A 43 19.33 4.02 4.72
N GLU A 44 18.36 3.23 5.16
CA GLU A 44 18.16 1.84 4.74
C GLU A 44 16.74 1.66 4.21
N ILE A 45 16.33 2.52 3.27
CA ILE A 45 15.03 2.37 2.63
C ILE A 45 15.06 1.22 1.62
N GLU A 46 13.93 0.52 1.52
CA GLU A 46 13.76 -0.63 0.63
C GLU A 46 12.79 -0.30 -0.51
N TYR A 47 12.99 -0.97 -1.64
CA TYR A 47 12.11 -0.84 -2.80
C TYR A 47 11.55 -2.20 -3.19
N HIS A 48 10.23 -2.25 -3.30
CA HIS A 48 9.48 -3.41 -3.78
C HIS A 48 8.66 -3.04 -5.02
N SER A 49 8.57 -3.95 -5.97
CA SER A 49 7.69 -3.80 -7.14
C SER A 49 6.69 -4.94 -7.20
N GLY A 50 5.42 -4.59 -7.28
CA GLY A 50 4.36 -5.50 -7.63
C GLY A 50 4.00 -5.42 -9.12
N ILE A 51 2.93 -6.08 -9.51
CA ILE A 51 2.48 -6.13 -10.91
C ILE A 51 2.05 -4.74 -11.41
N ASN A 52 1.41 -3.95 -10.57
CA ASN A 52 0.79 -2.67 -10.95
C ASN A 52 1.30 -1.46 -10.17
N ARG A 53 2.08 -1.67 -9.13
CA ARG A 53 2.47 -0.61 -8.19
C ARG A 53 3.88 -0.77 -7.68
N HIS A 54 4.44 0.35 -7.25
CA HIS A 54 5.70 0.43 -6.53
C HIS A 54 5.42 0.69 -5.06
N ALA A 55 6.24 0.15 -4.20
CA ALA A 55 6.27 0.43 -2.78
C ALA A 55 7.71 0.76 -2.35
N ILE A 56 7.88 1.86 -1.65
CA ILE A 56 9.15 2.25 -1.04
C ILE A 56 8.93 2.27 0.46
N VAL A 57 9.69 1.42 1.16
CA VAL A 57 9.60 1.24 2.61
C VAL A 57 10.62 2.16 3.28
N LEU A 58 10.12 3.11 4.02
CA LEU A 58 10.88 4.02 4.88
C LEU A 58 10.92 3.47 6.31
N GLU A 59 11.57 4.16 7.23
CA GLU A 59 11.66 3.76 8.63
C GLU A 59 10.28 3.49 9.27
N ASP A 60 9.36 4.46 9.17
CA ASP A 60 8.04 4.40 9.82
C ASP A 60 6.88 4.28 8.83
N TYR A 61 7.13 4.40 7.53
CA TYR A 61 6.08 4.51 6.52
C TYR A 61 6.42 3.74 5.24
N VAL A 62 5.37 3.41 4.50
CA VAL A 62 5.46 2.90 3.14
C VAL A 62 4.84 3.92 2.19
N VAL A 63 5.57 4.31 1.16
CA VAL A 63 5.09 5.17 0.07
C VAL A 63 4.80 4.29 -1.14
N LYS A 64 3.54 4.26 -1.56
CA LYS A 64 3.09 3.50 -2.74
C LYS A 64 2.67 4.46 -3.86
N PHE A 65 2.84 4.05 -5.10
CA PHE A 65 2.32 4.73 -6.28
C PHE A 65 2.19 3.78 -7.46
N ASP A 66 1.25 4.07 -8.35
CA ASP A 66 0.97 3.20 -9.49
C ASP A 66 2.03 3.34 -10.58
N LEU A 67 2.36 2.20 -11.21
CA LEU A 67 3.29 2.10 -12.34
C LEU A 67 2.80 2.83 -13.58
N ARG A 68 1.48 2.87 -13.74
CA ARG A 68 0.79 3.54 -14.84
C ARG A 68 -0.44 4.22 -14.28
N ASP A 69 -1.03 5.09 -15.06
CA ASP A 69 -2.38 5.56 -14.77
C ASP A 69 -3.36 4.38 -15.00
N THR A 70 -3.62 3.67 -13.91
CA THR A 70 -4.33 2.37 -13.94
C THR A 70 -5.76 2.52 -13.51
N SER A 71 -6.42 3.64 -13.83
CA SER A 71 -7.85 3.84 -13.55
C SER A 71 -8.75 2.69 -14.08
N GLU A 72 -8.18 1.82 -14.94
CA GLU A 72 -8.83 0.66 -15.54
C GLU A 72 -8.19 -0.69 -15.16
N SER A 73 -7.25 -0.74 -14.21
CA SER A 73 -6.58 -1.99 -13.86
C SER A 73 -7.51 -2.92 -13.06
N TYR A 74 -7.79 -4.09 -13.61
CA TYR A 74 -8.58 -5.16 -13.00
C TYR A 74 -7.99 -5.68 -11.67
N PHE A 75 -6.67 -5.51 -11.46
CA PHE A 75 -5.93 -6.02 -10.31
C PHE A 75 -5.56 -4.96 -9.27
N GLY A 76 -6.32 -3.89 -9.17
CA GLY A 76 -6.19 -2.93 -8.09
C GLY A 76 -4.87 -2.15 -8.09
N GLY A 77 -4.97 -0.85 -8.28
CA GLY A 77 -3.91 0.10 -8.00
C GLY A 77 -3.99 0.61 -6.56
N CYS A 78 -3.13 1.55 -6.22
CA CYS A 78 -3.12 2.18 -4.91
C CYS A 78 -4.45 2.90 -4.59
N GLU A 79 -5.15 3.43 -5.61
CA GLU A 79 -6.48 4.03 -5.45
C GLU A 79 -7.51 3.03 -4.93
N ARG A 80 -7.42 1.76 -5.35
CA ARG A 80 -8.33 0.73 -4.89
C ARG A 80 -8.08 0.35 -3.44
N GLU A 81 -6.81 0.33 -3.02
CA GLU A 81 -6.45 0.14 -1.62
C GLU A 81 -6.98 1.28 -0.74
N ALA A 82 -6.86 2.54 -1.20
CA ALA A 82 -7.42 3.68 -0.48
C ALA A 82 -8.95 3.60 -0.35
N LYS A 83 -9.65 3.19 -1.42
CA LYS A 83 -11.10 2.95 -1.37
C LYS A 83 -11.49 1.80 -0.46
N GLY A 84 -10.66 0.75 -0.39
CA GLY A 84 -10.84 -0.34 0.57
C GLY A 84 -10.80 0.16 2.02
N TYR A 85 -9.85 1.04 2.31
CA TYR A 85 -9.77 1.67 3.62
C TYR A 85 -10.96 2.58 3.93
N GLU A 86 -11.37 3.42 2.97
CA GLU A 86 -12.57 4.26 3.08
C GLU A 86 -13.82 3.41 3.37
N PHE A 87 -13.96 2.29 2.66
CA PHE A 87 -15.06 1.34 2.88
C PHE A 87 -15.01 0.70 4.28
N ALA A 88 -13.82 0.33 4.76
CA ALA A 88 -13.67 -0.18 6.13
C ALA A 88 -14.08 0.87 7.18
N CYS A 89 -13.72 2.16 6.97
CA CYS A 89 -14.16 3.26 7.83
C CYS A 89 -15.70 3.42 7.85
N GLU A 90 -16.37 3.25 6.72
CA GLU A 90 -17.84 3.32 6.62
C GLU A 90 -18.56 2.19 7.40
N HIS A 91 -17.82 1.13 7.74
CA HIS A 91 -18.34 -0.05 8.45
C HIS A 91 -17.76 -0.21 9.87
N ASP A 92 -17.06 0.81 10.38
CA ASP A 92 -16.41 0.79 11.70
C ASP A 92 -15.36 -0.36 11.84
N MET A 93 -14.75 -0.77 10.71
CA MET A 93 -13.75 -1.87 10.63
C MET A 93 -12.34 -1.38 10.27
N GLU A 94 -12.09 -0.06 10.26
CA GLU A 94 -10.80 0.54 9.88
C GLU A 94 -9.66 0.11 10.79
N TYR A 95 -9.96 -0.26 12.04
CA TYR A 95 -8.95 -0.70 13.00
C TYR A 95 -8.26 -2.01 12.60
N LEU A 96 -8.86 -2.79 11.71
CA LEU A 96 -8.25 -4.01 11.14
C LEU A 96 -7.15 -3.70 10.12
N PHE A 97 -7.12 -2.50 9.54
CA PHE A 97 -6.31 -2.17 8.39
C PHE A 97 -5.20 -1.17 8.71
N ALA A 98 -4.11 -1.26 7.97
CA ALA A 98 -3.13 -0.18 7.92
C ALA A 98 -3.74 1.02 7.17
N PRO A 99 -3.85 2.21 7.80
CA PRO A 99 -4.52 3.35 7.18
C PRO A 99 -3.77 3.87 5.95
N VAL A 100 -4.52 4.28 4.93
CA VAL A 100 -3.98 4.88 3.71
C VAL A 100 -4.29 6.37 3.67
N THR A 101 -3.27 7.18 3.45
CA THR A 101 -3.39 8.62 3.23
C THR A 101 -2.97 8.98 1.82
N LYS A 102 -3.82 9.64 1.06
CA LYS A 102 -3.48 10.18 -0.26
C LYS A 102 -2.70 11.49 -0.13
N TYR A 103 -1.66 11.62 -0.93
CA TYR A 103 -0.86 12.84 -1.02
C TYR A 103 -0.60 13.19 -2.48
N ASP A 104 -1.13 14.33 -2.91
CA ASP A 104 -0.97 14.81 -4.28
C ASP A 104 0.21 15.79 -4.38
N TYR A 105 1.14 15.50 -5.28
CA TYR A 105 2.26 16.38 -5.57
C TYR A 105 2.47 16.51 -7.07
N LYS A 106 2.39 17.74 -7.58
CA LYS A 106 2.59 18.09 -9.01
C LYS A 106 1.80 17.21 -9.98
N GLY A 107 0.56 16.85 -9.61
CA GLY A 107 -0.34 16.04 -10.45
C GLY A 107 -0.11 14.52 -10.37
N LYS A 108 0.77 14.05 -9.50
CA LYS A 108 0.93 12.63 -9.16
C LYS A 108 0.41 12.36 -7.77
N THR A 109 -0.40 11.32 -7.62
CA THR A 109 -0.87 10.85 -6.33
C THR A 109 0.08 9.80 -5.77
N PHE A 110 0.47 9.98 -4.53
CA PHE A 110 1.20 9.03 -3.69
C PHE A 110 0.28 8.56 -2.57
N TYR A 111 0.48 7.34 -2.12
CA TYR A 111 -0.31 6.70 -1.06
C TYR A 111 0.64 6.36 0.07
N ILE A 112 0.39 6.93 1.24
CA ILE A 112 1.25 6.81 2.41
C ILE A 112 0.54 5.92 3.42
N MET A 113 1.23 4.88 3.89
CA MET A 113 0.76 3.99 4.94
C MET A 113 1.81 3.94 6.07
N PRO A 114 1.40 3.79 7.34
CA PRO A 114 2.35 3.40 8.38
C PRO A 114 3.02 2.07 8.00
N ARG A 115 4.30 1.93 8.34
CA ARG A 115 5.00 0.66 8.17
C ARG A 115 4.38 -0.37 9.11
N VAL A 116 4.09 -1.53 8.56
CA VAL A 116 3.62 -2.71 9.27
C VAL A 116 4.71 -3.76 9.12
N GLU A 117 5.17 -4.33 10.22
CA GLU A 117 6.15 -5.40 10.19
C GLU A 117 5.47 -6.71 9.80
N TYR A 118 6.01 -7.35 8.78
CA TYR A 118 5.51 -8.59 8.25
C TYR A 118 5.47 -9.70 9.30
N VAL A 119 4.36 -10.41 9.38
CA VAL A 119 4.27 -11.64 10.17
C VAL A 119 4.95 -12.77 9.40
N ASN A 120 5.94 -13.41 9.99
CA ASN A 120 6.75 -14.44 9.33
C ASN A 120 5.86 -15.51 8.67
N GLU A 121 6.25 -15.99 7.47
CA GLU A 121 5.54 -16.97 6.64
C GLU A 121 5.21 -18.31 7.34
N GLU A 122 5.76 -18.56 8.54
CA GLU A 122 5.48 -19.76 9.33
C GLU A 122 4.14 -19.72 10.09
N LEU A 123 3.46 -18.57 10.13
CA LEU A 123 2.13 -18.49 10.73
C LEU A 123 1.10 -18.95 9.70
N ASP A 124 0.44 -20.04 10.02
CA ASP A 124 -0.72 -20.53 9.27
C ASP A 124 -1.81 -19.44 9.25
N ASP A 125 -2.41 -19.18 8.09
CA ASP A 125 -3.50 -18.23 7.93
C ASP A 125 -4.63 -18.47 8.95
N SER A 126 -4.83 -19.70 9.39
CA SER A 126 -5.81 -20.05 10.43
C SER A 126 -5.58 -19.34 11.75
N VAL A 127 -4.32 -19.12 12.17
CA VAL A 127 -3.97 -18.48 13.45
C VAL A 127 -4.40 -17.01 13.46
N LEU A 128 -4.28 -16.33 12.33
CA LEU A 128 -4.70 -14.93 12.20
C LEU A 128 -6.23 -14.79 12.27
N TYR A 129 -6.95 -15.74 11.67
CA TYR A 129 -8.41 -15.75 11.70
C TYR A 129 -9.00 -16.19 13.03
N GLU A 130 -8.26 -16.96 13.83
CA GLU A 130 -8.73 -17.41 15.17
C GLU A 130 -8.90 -16.24 16.16
N GLU A 131 -8.12 -15.18 16.01
CA GLU A 131 -8.20 -13.99 16.88
C GLU A 131 -9.33 -13.02 16.48
N LEU A 132 -9.89 -13.18 15.29
CA LEU A 132 -10.97 -12.32 14.81
C LEU A 132 -12.33 -12.79 15.34
N SER A 133 -13.19 -11.84 15.67
CA SER A 133 -14.60 -12.09 15.98
C SER A 133 -15.35 -12.62 14.74
N ASP A 134 -16.52 -13.21 14.95
CA ASP A 134 -17.35 -13.68 13.83
C ASP A 134 -17.79 -12.53 12.91
N GLU A 135 -17.97 -11.32 13.45
CA GLU A 135 -18.33 -10.13 12.67
C GLU A 135 -17.18 -9.67 11.78
N GLU A 136 -15.96 -9.60 12.32
CA GLU A 136 -14.74 -9.26 11.56
C GLU A 136 -14.45 -10.28 10.47
N ARG A 137 -14.54 -11.57 10.78
CA ARG A 137 -14.40 -12.65 9.79
C ARG A 137 -15.41 -12.51 8.66
N ASN A 138 -16.70 -12.36 8.99
CA ASN A 138 -17.75 -12.19 8.00
C ASN A 138 -17.53 -10.93 7.14
N PHE A 139 -17.06 -9.83 7.73
CA PHE A 139 -16.72 -8.63 6.97
C PHE A 139 -15.59 -8.90 5.98
N LEU A 140 -14.50 -9.48 6.43
CA LEU A 140 -13.35 -9.78 5.58
C LEU A 140 -13.71 -10.79 4.48
N GLU A 141 -14.39 -11.89 4.82
CA GLU A 141 -14.78 -12.93 3.87
C GLU A 141 -15.76 -12.45 2.80
N ASN A 142 -16.61 -11.48 3.10
CA ASN A 142 -17.57 -10.97 2.14
C ASN A 142 -17.00 -9.91 1.21
N TYR A 143 -16.01 -9.12 1.68
CA TYR A 143 -15.60 -7.93 0.95
C TYR A 143 -14.15 -7.94 0.47
N PHE A 144 -13.29 -8.77 1.04
CA PHE A 144 -11.87 -8.79 0.69
C PHE A 144 -11.45 -10.14 0.14
N ASP A 145 -10.82 -10.11 -1.03
CA ASP A 145 -10.15 -11.25 -1.62
C ASP A 145 -8.65 -11.18 -1.31
N ASP A 146 -7.96 -12.29 -1.54
CA ASP A 146 -6.51 -12.37 -1.43
C ASP A 146 -5.95 -12.08 -0.03
N LEU A 147 -6.75 -12.38 1.01
CA LEU A 147 -6.30 -12.31 2.39
C LEU A 147 -5.51 -13.57 2.74
N HIS A 148 -4.22 -13.44 2.84
CA HIS A 148 -3.28 -14.50 3.23
C HIS A 148 -2.25 -13.92 4.22
N SER A 149 -1.48 -14.79 4.88
CA SER A 149 -0.47 -14.39 5.88
C SER A 149 0.49 -13.30 5.40
N GLY A 150 0.77 -13.25 4.10
CA GLY A 150 1.59 -12.22 3.46
C GLY A 150 1.00 -10.81 3.48
N ASN A 151 -0.27 -10.65 3.81
CA ASN A 151 -0.99 -9.37 3.87
C ASN A 151 -1.30 -8.92 5.30
N PHE A 152 -0.74 -9.61 6.31
CA PHE A 152 -0.87 -9.27 7.72
C PHE A 152 0.49 -8.90 8.32
N GLY A 153 0.46 -7.98 9.26
CA GLY A 153 1.65 -7.59 9.99
C GLY A 153 1.31 -6.88 11.29
N PHE A 154 2.35 -6.53 12.05
CA PHE A 154 2.22 -5.80 13.31
C PHE A 154 2.56 -4.33 13.11
N ASN A 155 1.72 -3.44 13.65
CA ASN A 155 2.07 -2.04 13.78
C ASN A 155 3.06 -1.83 14.94
N ALA A 156 3.53 -0.59 15.12
CA ALA A 156 4.46 -0.23 16.19
C ALA A 156 3.92 -0.47 17.62
N PHE A 157 2.62 -0.73 17.78
CA PHE A 157 1.98 -1.03 19.07
C PHE A 157 1.78 -2.53 19.28
N GLY A 158 2.21 -3.37 18.33
CA GLY A 158 2.01 -4.82 18.39
C GLY A 158 0.61 -5.29 17.99
N GLU A 159 -0.21 -4.41 17.41
CA GLU A 159 -1.53 -4.76 16.89
C GLU A 159 -1.42 -5.33 15.49
N VAL A 160 -2.14 -6.41 15.21
CA VAL A 160 -2.26 -6.97 13.87
C VAL A 160 -2.99 -6.01 12.94
N LYS A 161 -2.44 -5.78 11.77
CA LYS A 161 -3.03 -4.94 10.72
C LYS A 161 -2.96 -5.65 9.38
N ILE A 162 -4.02 -5.49 8.60
CA ILE A 162 -4.06 -5.93 7.20
C ILE A 162 -3.43 -4.82 6.35
N PHE A 163 -2.53 -5.19 5.48
CA PHE A 163 -1.94 -4.32 4.48
C PHE A 163 -1.99 -5.01 3.11
N ASP A 164 -1.74 -4.26 2.04
CA ASP A 164 -1.80 -4.76 0.66
C ASP A 164 -3.17 -5.31 0.23
N TYR A 165 -4.23 -4.65 0.69
CA TYR A 165 -5.63 -5.03 0.49
C TYR A 165 -6.30 -4.40 -0.75
N ALA A 166 -5.54 -4.16 -1.83
CA ALA A 166 -6.10 -3.63 -3.07
C ALA A 166 -7.06 -4.58 -3.79
N CYS A 167 -6.99 -5.88 -3.48
CA CYS A 167 -7.92 -6.89 -3.96
C CYS A 167 -9.13 -7.00 -3.02
N PHE A 168 -9.81 -5.89 -2.76
CA PHE A 168 -11.03 -5.93 -2.00
C PHE A 168 -12.26 -5.96 -2.92
N PHE A 169 -13.30 -6.66 -2.57
CA PHE A 169 -14.46 -7.14 -3.31
C PHE A 169 -14.25 -8.46 -4.06
N LYS A 170 -14.77 -9.50 -3.44
CA LYS A 170 -15.19 -10.71 -4.14
C LYS A 170 -16.25 -10.34 -5.17
N ASP A 171 -16.11 -10.86 -6.35
CA ASP A 171 -17.10 -10.76 -7.44
C ASP A 171 -17.43 -9.37 -7.98
N GLY A 172 -16.43 -8.60 -8.15
CA GLY A 172 -16.54 -7.47 -9.06
C GLY A 172 -17.32 -6.33 -8.48
N VAL A 173 -16.64 -5.36 -8.27
CA VAL A 173 -16.82 -4.08 -8.93
C VAL A 173 -18.27 -3.65 -9.22
N GLN A 174 -19.28 -4.49 -9.02
CA GLN A 174 -20.65 -4.12 -9.32
C GLN A 174 -21.27 -3.11 -8.35
N THR A 175 -20.64 -2.86 -7.23
CA THR A 175 -21.16 -1.93 -6.22
C THR A 175 -20.55 -0.54 -6.23
N PHE A 176 -19.44 -0.33 -6.93
CA PHE A 176 -18.97 1.04 -7.18
C PHE A 176 -19.54 1.60 -8.49
N LYS A 177 -20.83 1.68 -8.57
CA LYS A 177 -21.45 2.66 -9.46
C LYS A 177 -21.44 3.99 -8.76
N ALA A 178 -20.61 4.91 -9.31
CA ALA A 178 -20.62 6.32 -8.96
C ALA A 178 -22.01 6.90 -8.93
#